data_e0bb15184d892fa6e5e973b354a09571
#
_entry.id   e0bb15184d892fa6e5e973b354a09571
#
_cell.length_a   1.000
_cell.length_b   1.000
_cell.length_c   1.000
_cell.angle_alpha   90.00
_cell.angle_beta   90.00
_cell.angle_gamma   90.00
#
_symmetry.space_group_name_H-M   'P 1'
#
loop_
_entity.id
_entity.type
_entity.pdbx_description
1 polymer ?
#
loop_
_entity_poly.entity_id
_entity_poly.type
_entity_poly.pdbx_seq_one_letter_code
_entity_poly.pdbx_strand_id
1 'polypeptide(L)'
;MRGAVGRVGVPHCQAVPCGQLTFFKNVSVAGGPAPTRAYIAELLPEVMDGRIEPGRVFDRTVGLDGVPEGYRAMNEREALKVMVRP
;
A
#
# COMPACT_ATOMS: atom_id res chain seq x y z
N MET A 1 -25.31 14.10 -4.71
CA MET A 1 -23.83 13.91 -4.62
C MET A 1 -23.52 12.46 -5.00
N ARG A 2 -22.49 12.24 -5.75
CA ARG A 2 -22.00 10.90 -6.10
C ARG A 2 -20.53 10.83 -5.74
N GLY A 3 -20.08 9.70 -5.23
CA GLY A 3 -18.67 9.52 -4.93
C GLY A 3 -18.30 8.04 -4.84
N ALA A 4 -17.01 7.75 -5.01
CA ALA A 4 -16.45 6.43 -4.81
C ALA A 4 -15.25 6.53 -3.89
N VAL A 5 -15.16 5.61 -2.96
CA VAL A 5 -14.04 5.48 -2.02
C VAL A 5 -13.38 4.13 -2.24
N GLY A 6 -12.11 4.17 -2.64
CA GLY A 6 -11.25 3.00 -2.69
C GLY A 6 -10.49 2.84 -1.38
N ARG A 7 -10.47 1.64 -0.82
CA ARG A 7 -9.69 1.31 0.38
C ARG A 7 -8.46 0.51 -0.03
N VAL A 8 -7.31 0.97 0.42
CA VAL A 8 -6.02 0.33 0.19
C VAL A 8 -5.37 0.00 1.54
N GLY A 9 -4.82 -1.17 1.65
CA GLY A 9 -4.23 -1.65 2.89
C GLY A 9 -5.23 -2.35 3.81
N VAL A 10 -4.71 -3.02 4.83
CA VAL A 10 -5.52 -3.72 5.82
C VAL A 10 -5.99 -2.73 6.89
N PRO A 11 -7.29 -2.52 7.06
CA PRO A 11 -7.78 -1.62 8.09
C PRO A 11 -7.61 -2.25 9.47
N HIS A 12 -7.13 -1.47 10.42
CA HIS A 12 -7.05 -1.83 11.83
C HIS A 12 -8.30 -1.42 12.62
N CYS A 13 -9.34 -0.95 11.95
CA CYS A 13 -10.61 -0.58 12.55
C CYS A 13 -11.58 -1.77 12.55
N GLN A 14 -12.35 -1.90 13.63
CA GLN A 14 -13.36 -2.96 13.77
C GLN A 14 -14.66 -2.68 13.01
N ALA A 15 -14.88 -1.44 12.61
CA ALA A 15 -16.09 -1.02 11.91
C ALA A 15 -15.76 -0.25 10.63
N VAL A 16 -16.50 -0.57 9.59
CA VAL A 16 -16.45 0.18 8.33
C VAL A 16 -17.63 1.13 8.31
N PRO A 17 -17.46 2.40 7.97
CA PRO A 17 -18.58 3.32 7.82
C PRO A 17 -19.40 2.92 6.58
N CYS A 18 -20.24 1.91 6.75
CA CYS A 18 -21.27 1.52 5.78
C CYS A 18 -22.61 1.79 6.45
N GLY A 19 -23.19 2.92 6.25
CA GLY A 19 -24.43 3.23 6.91
C GLY A 19 -25.33 4.10 6.06
N GLN A 20 -26.38 4.59 6.68
CA GLN A 20 -27.36 5.46 6.05
C GLN A 20 -26.71 6.63 5.28
N LEU A 21 -25.64 7.19 5.81
CA LEU A 21 -24.94 8.32 5.17
C LEU A 21 -24.35 7.99 3.80
N THR A 22 -23.75 6.82 3.65
CA THR A 22 -23.20 6.39 2.34
C THR A 22 -24.32 6.07 1.36
N PHE A 23 -25.39 5.43 1.84
CA PHE A 23 -26.56 5.12 1.05
C PHE A 23 -27.25 6.38 0.51
N PHE A 24 -27.63 7.31 1.40
CA PHE A 24 -28.33 8.54 1.00
C PHE A 24 -27.48 9.51 0.18
N LYS A 25 -26.15 9.41 0.26
CA LYS A 25 -25.23 10.22 -0.56
C LYS A 25 -24.76 9.56 -1.83
N ASN A 26 -25.27 8.35 -2.16
CA ASN A 26 -24.83 7.58 -3.32
C ASN A 26 -23.29 7.40 -3.36
N VAL A 27 -22.70 7.03 -2.21
CA VAL A 27 -21.27 6.78 -2.11
C VAL A 27 -21.01 5.28 -2.17
N SER A 28 -20.19 4.87 -3.14
CA SER A 28 -19.68 3.51 -3.23
C SER A 28 -18.42 3.36 -2.38
N VAL A 29 -18.29 2.24 -1.69
CA VAL A 29 -17.08 1.90 -0.93
C VAL A 29 -16.62 0.53 -1.40
N ALA A 30 -15.40 0.43 -1.89
CA ALA A 30 -14.81 -0.82 -2.36
C ALA A 30 -13.36 -0.96 -1.88
N GLY A 31 -12.91 -2.18 -1.76
CA GLY A 31 -11.53 -2.50 -1.38
C GLY A 31 -11.41 -3.99 -1.11
N GLY A 32 -10.19 -4.44 -0.89
CA GLY A 32 -9.88 -5.84 -0.63
C GLY A 32 -8.38 -6.08 -0.61
N PRO A 33 -7.95 -7.32 -0.44
CA PRO A 33 -6.55 -7.67 -0.57
C PRO A 33 -6.04 -7.35 -1.97
N ALA A 34 -4.83 -6.79 -2.05
CA ALA A 34 -4.20 -6.55 -3.34
C ALA A 34 -3.85 -7.91 -4.00
N PRO A 35 -4.35 -8.21 -5.21
CA PRO A 35 -4.01 -9.45 -5.92
C PRO A 35 -2.62 -9.34 -6.53
N THR A 36 -1.59 -9.24 -5.70
CA THR A 36 -0.21 -8.93 -6.07
C THR A 36 0.31 -9.84 -7.19
N ARG A 37 0.04 -11.13 -7.06
CA ARG A 37 0.53 -12.11 -8.06
C ARG A 37 -0.07 -11.90 -9.45
N ALA A 38 -1.32 -11.51 -9.52
CA ALA A 38 -1.99 -11.21 -10.80
C ALA A 38 -1.40 -9.96 -11.46
N TYR A 39 -1.03 -8.96 -10.66
CA TYR A 39 -0.48 -7.70 -11.16
C TYR A 39 1.00 -7.72 -11.50
N ILE A 40 1.78 -8.72 -11.05
CA ILE A 40 3.21 -8.77 -11.37
C ILE A 40 3.45 -8.79 -12.88
N ALA A 41 2.73 -9.62 -13.61
CA ALA A 41 2.90 -9.73 -15.06
C ALA A 41 2.51 -8.45 -15.81
N GLU A 42 1.56 -7.70 -15.28
CA GLU A 42 1.09 -6.44 -15.85
C GLU A 42 2.03 -5.28 -15.51
N LEU A 43 2.46 -5.19 -14.25
CA LEU A 43 3.21 -4.04 -13.76
C LEU A 43 4.72 -4.15 -14.01
N LEU A 44 5.28 -5.36 -14.11
CA LEU A 44 6.71 -5.53 -14.35
C LEU A 44 7.20 -4.84 -15.63
N PRO A 45 6.51 -4.96 -16.78
CA PRO A 45 6.89 -4.22 -17.98
C PRO A 45 6.88 -2.69 -17.77
N GLU A 46 5.90 -2.17 -17.03
CA GLU A 46 5.80 -0.74 -16.72
C GLU A 46 6.98 -0.24 -15.89
N VAL A 47 7.47 -1.08 -14.96
CA VAL A 47 8.67 -0.79 -14.16
C VAL A 47 9.93 -0.84 -15.04
N MET A 48 10.04 -1.86 -15.90
CA MET A 48 11.20 -2.03 -16.79
C MET A 48 11.32 -0.91 -17.83
N ASP A 49 10.18 -0.41 -18.29
CA ASP A 49 10.11 0.73 -19.23
C ASP A 49 10.28 2.09 -18.53
N GLY A 50 10.40 2.11 -17.20
CA GLY A 50 10.55 3.34 -16.43
C GLY A 50 9.28 4.18 -16.29
N ARG A 51 8.11 3.64 -16.64
CA ARG A 51 6.83 4.34 -16.47
C ARG A 51 6.37 4.37 -15.02
N ILE A 52 6.76 3.35 -14.26
CA ILE A 52 6.56 3.27 -12.81
C ILE A 52 7.93 3.20 -12.15
N GLU A 53 8.16 4.07 -11.21
CA GLU A 53 9.42 4.15 -10.46
C GLU A 53 9.20 3.71 -9.00
N PRO A 54 9.11 2.41 -8.70
CA PRO A 54 8.81 1.93 -7.34
C PRO A 54 9.94 2.22 -6.35
N GLY A 55 11.15 2.45 -6.84
CA GLY A 55 12.30 2.82 -6.02
C GLY A 55 12.11 4.10 -5.21
N ARG A 56 11.23 4.99 -5.64
CA ARG A 56 10.95 6.27 -4.96
C ARG A 56 10.34 6.13 -3.57
N VAL A 57 9.73 4.97 -3.26
CA VAL A 57 9.15 4.73 -1.94
C VAL A 57 10.17 4.20 -0.92
N PHE A 58 11.35 3.79 -1.37
CA PHE A 58 12.41 3.30 -0.51
C PHE A 58 13.35 4.45 -0.12
N ASP A 59 13.44 4.73 1.16
CA ASP A 59 14.29 5.77 1.72
C ASP A 59 15.45 5.23 2.57
N ARG A 60 15.52 3.91 2.75
CA ARG A 60 16.59 3.23 3.44
C ARG A 60 16.87 1.85 2.82
N THR A 61 18.13 1.45 2.82
CA THR A 61 18.55 0.10 2.40
C THR A 61 19.37 -0.54 3.52
N VAL A 62 19.11 -1.81 3.80
CA VAL A 62 19.82 -2.60 4.81
C VAL A 62 20.19 -3.98 4.25
N GLY A 63 21.22 -4.61 4.81
CA GLY A 63 21.50 -6.03 4.61
C GLY A 63 20.60 -6.92 5.49
N LEU A 64 20.78 -8.23 5.41
CA LEU A 64 19.98 -9.18 6.19
C LEU A 64 20.10 -8.93 7.70
N ASP A 65 21.29 -8.63 8.19
CA ASP A 65 21.51 -8.36 9.62
C ASP A 65 20.80 -7.08 10.10
N GLY A 66 20.52 -6.17 9.18
CA GLY A 66 19.82 -4.91 9.46
C GLY A 66 18.29 -4.99 9.42
N VAL A 67 17.71 -6.16 9.16
CA VAL A 67 16.23 -6.31 9.05
C VAL A 67 15.49 -5.88 10.33
N PRO A 68 15.92 -6.27 11.56
CA PRO A 68 15.26 -5.81 12.78
C PRO A 68 15.26 -4.28 12.92
N GLU A 69 16.37 -3.65 12.60
CA GLU A 69 16.49 -2.20 12.62
C GLU A 69 15.61 -1.54 11.54
N GLY A 70 15.50 -2.16 10.37
CA GLY A 70 14.60 -1.71 9.31
C GLY A 70 13.13 -1.69 9.77
N TYR A 71 12.69 -2.74 10.44
CA TYR A 71 11.35 -2.79 11.02
C TYR A 71 11.14 -1.73 12.11
N ARG A 72 12.14 -1.55 13.00
CA ARG A 72 12.08 -0.52 14.02
C ARG A 72 11.90 0.86 13.38
N ALA A 73 12.74 1.20 12.41
CA ALA A 73 12.70 2.50 11.75
C ALA A 73 11.36 2.78 11.07
N MET A 74 10.74 1.78 10.44
CA MET A 74 9.41 1.93 9.87
C MET A 74 8.33 2.08 10.95
N ASN A 75 8.42 1.34 12.05
CA ASN A 75 7.48 1.42 13.17
C ASN A 75 7.53 2.80 13.85
N GLU A 76 8.72 3.36 14.01
CA GLU A 76 8.93 4.68 14.60
C GLU A 76 8.77 5.83 13.61
N ARG A 77 8.42 5.51 12.35
CA ARG A 77 8.24 6.47 11.26
C ARG A 77 9.50 7.29 10.92
N GLU A 78 10.66 6.73 11.21
CA GLU A 78 11.94 7.26 10.76
C GLU A 78 12.21 6.93 9.28
N ALA A 79 11.63 5.86 8.79
CA ALA A 79 11.67 5.44 7.40
C ALA A 79 10.27 5.11 6.88
N LEU A 80 10.02 5.39 5.61
CA LEU A 80 8.77 4.99 4.94
C LEU A 80 8.80 3.53 4.54
N LYS A 81 9.87 3.14 3.87
CA LYS A 81 10.04 1.80 3.32
C LYS A 81 11.51 1.42 3.29
N VAL A 82 11.82 0.27 3.84
CA VAL A 82 13.19 -0.24 3.87
C VAL A 82 13.37 -1.35 2.84
N MET A 83 14.38 -1.19 1.98
CA MET A 83 14.83 -2.22 1.05
C MET A 83 15.82 -3.14 1.75
N VAL A 84 15.63 -4.44 1.63
CA VAL A 84 16.59 -5.45 2.08
C VAL A 84 17.36 -5.96 0.87
N ARG A 85 18.67 -5.89 0.95
CA ARG A 85 19.58 -6.51 -0.02
C ARG A 85 20.31 -7.65 0.67
N PRO A 86 20.03 -8.90 0.27
CA PRO A 86 20.68 -10.08 0.83
C PRO A 86 22.18 -10.11 0.52
#